data_ce1f674eb5d107ea693b5388f9979e2a
#
_entry.id   ce1f674eb5d107ea693b5388f9979e2a
#
_cell.length_a   1.000
_cell.length_b   1.000
_cell.length_c   1.000
_cell.angle_alpha   90.00
_cell.angle_beta   90.00
_cell.angle_gamma   90.00
#
_symmetry.space_group_name_H-M   'P 1'
#
loop_
_entity.id
_entity.type
_entity.pdbx_description
1 polymer ?
#
loop_
_entity_poly.entity_id
_entity_poly.type
_entity_poly.pdbx_seq_one_letter_code
_entity_poly.pdbx_strand_id
1 'polypeptide(L)'
;MKNIPEKVIIPLKQHDGTACEPLVKKGDMVCEGQKIGECGAYNSASVHSSVSGEVLSVEEAPHPNGNKVNSVIIQPSEEAECADLKPKEVPSGELADLIKEAGIVEHYGCPTHMVLRPEGKKVDIVLVNATSSEWIGGHYDTPSQYSSQMLDALKLLMKASGASKGAIVLRNDDLESINSFDGLNYDGKPITVAPLVGKRKVSYYFKDMASDIVVVSQEHIYGKKILDLFTFNVTGRKVSFGCVPTDVGVAICSVKSAKALYDAVNAGKPYIETVVSVSGKVNNPQKILVKIGTTFKDVIEACGGYIGEPGKLIANGSITGVAQYTDEVPVSKTTTSIYVQSADEVVRGESVDCTHCARCIDVCPVNLVPSRIAALSDQGRFDECRQMHIMNCVECGRCAAVCPSKIHVLQLIKYAKNSIEKAYEDLAPKESPANLKLGCGCSGGE
;
A
#
# COMPACT_ATOMS: atom_id res chain seq x y z
N MET A 1 15.01 10.42 -10.93
CA MET A 1 14.83 11.77 -11.55
C MET A 1 16.20 12.35 -11.88
N LYS A 2 16.36 12.99 -13.05
CA LYS A 2 17.62 13.68 -13.41
C LYS A 2 17.77 15.06 -12.73
N ASN A 3 16.68 15.63 -12.21
CA ASN A 3 16.69 16.92 -11.52
C ASN A 3 16.35 16.70 -10.05
N ILE A 4 17.20 17.22 -9.19
CA ILE A 4 16.93 17.31 -7.74
C ILE A 4 15.83 18.37 -7.58
N PRO A 5 14.74 18.11 -6.84
CA PRO A 5 13.69 19.09 -6.61
C PRO A 5 14.23 20.29 -5.80
N GLU A 6 13.63 21.48 -5.96
CA GLU A 6 14.04 22.66 -5.20
C GLU A 6 13.86 22.48 -3.69
N LYS A 7 12.85 21.73 -3.29
CA LYS A 7 12.59 21.36 -1.89
C LYS A 7 11.96 19.97 -1.82
N VAL A 8 12.13 19.28 -0.72
CA VAL A 8 11.38 18.08 -0.38
C VAL A 8 10.57 18.30 0.89
N ILE A 9 9.36 17.77 0.94
CA ILE A 9 8.43 17.86 2.06
C ILE A 9 8.25 16.44 2.61
N ILE A 10 8.86 16.11 3.74
CA ILE A 10 8.87 14.74 4.28
C ILE A 10 7.89 14.64 5.44
N PRO A 11 6.72 14.00 5.25
CA PRO A 11 5.74 13.83 6.32
C PRO A 11 6.29 12.97 7.46
N LEU A 12 6.08 13.41 8.71
CA LEU A 12 6.43 12.63 9.90
C LEU A 12 5.42 11.50 10.20
N LYS A 13 4.29 11.50 9.51
CA LYS A 13 3.32 10.40 9.52
C LYS A 13 3.16 9.81 8.13
N GLN A 14 3.83 8.70 7.84
CA GLN A 14 3.77 8.01 6.55
C GLN A 14 3.16 6.61 6.65
N HIS A 15 2.41 6.34 7.73
CA HIS A 15 1.73 5.08 8.04
C HIS A 15 0.47 5.35 8.88
N ASP A 16 -0.37 4.34 9.07
CA ASP A 16 -1.63 4.45 9.80
C ASP A 16 -1.46 4.46 11.34
N GLY A 17 -0.24 4.28 11.83
CA GLY A 17 0.08 4.30 13.25
C GLY A 17 0.36 5.69 13.82
N THR A 18 1.04 5.72 14.95
CA THR A 18 1.42 6.95 15.67
C THR A 18 2.45 7.75 14.88
N ALA A 19 2.23 9.06 14.72
CA ALA A 19 3.16 9.95 14.04
C ALA A 19 4.52 9.99 14.75
N CYS A 20 5.59 10.17 13.97
CA CYS A 20 6.94 10.37 14.53
C CYS A 20 7.13 11.79 15.06
N GLU A 21 7.91 11.90 16.14
CA GLU A 21 8.42 13.18 16.63
C GLU A 21 9.63 13.59 15.80
N PRO A 22 9.78 14.88 15.45
CA PRO A 22 10.93 15.37 14.72
C PRO A 22 12.21 15.29 15.57
N LEU A 23 13.29 14.80 14.97
CA LEU A 23 14.64 14.78 15.56
C LEU A 23 15.49 15.95 15.10
N VAL A 24 14.95 16.80 14.23
CA VAL A 24 15.63 17.92 13.59
C VAL A 24 14.80 19.20 13.70
N LYS A 25 15.46 20.33 13.59
CA LYS A 25 14.87 21.68 13.64
C LYS A 25 15.37 22.54 12.49
N LYS A 26 14.74 23.67 12.27
CA LYS A 26 15.15 24.66 11.27
C LYS A 26 16.63 25.03 11.41
N GLY A 27 17.35 25.02 10.30
CA GLY A 27 18.78 25.32 10.17
C GLY A 27 19.70 24.12 10.36
N ASP A 28 19.17 22.94 10.72
CA ASP A 28 19.99 21.74 10.82
C ASP A 28 20.36 21.24 9.43
N MET A 29 21.63 20.83 9.24
CA MET A 29 22.07 20.11 8.05
C MET A 29 21.81 18.63 8.23
N VAL A 30 21.21 17.99 7.23
CA VAL A 30 20.89 16.57 7.24
C VAL A 30 21.48 15.85 6.02
N CYS A 31 21.79 14.58 6.21
CA CYS A 31 22.29 13.71 5.16
C CYS A 31 21.18 12.82 4.57
N GLU A 32 21.33 12.43 3.30
CA GLU A 32 20.49 11.40 2.71
C GLU A 32 20.57 10.11 3.55
N GLY A 33 19.42 9.55 3.91
CA GLY A 33 19.32 8.38 4.77
C GLY A 33 19.41 8.67 6.27
N GLN A 34 19.66 9.90 6.70
CA GLN A 34 19.66 10.26 8.12
C GLN A 34 18.24 10.17 8.71
N LYS A 35 18.11 9.58 9.90
CA LYS A 35 16.84 9.56 10.64
C LYS A 35 16.49 10.97 11.08
N ILE A 36 15.30 11.45 10.70
CA ILE A 36 14.77 12.79 11.00
C ILE A 36 13.50 12.76 11.81
N GLY A 37 12.90 11.58 11.98
CA GLY A 37 11.71 11.37 12.80
C GLY A 37 11.71 10.01 13.44
N GLU A 38 11.30 9.93 14.70
CA GLU A 38 11.25 8.70 15.49
C GLU A 38 9.98 8.61 16.32
N CYS A 39 9.50 7.40 16.52
CA CYS A 39 8.44 7.10 17.45
C CYS A 39 8.72 5.78 18.15
N GLY A 40 8.65 5.79 19.49
CA GLY A 40 8.82 4.59 20.31
C GLY A 40 7.67 3.59 20.22
N ALA A 41 6.52 3.98 19.66
CA ALA A 41 5.37 3.11 19.56
C ALA A 41 5.61 1.91 18.63
N TYR A 42 5.05 0.75 18.97
CA TYR A 42 5.15 -0.45 18.15
C TYR A 42 4.52 -0.28 16.76
N ASN A 43 3.43 0.48 16.68
CA ASN A 43 2.68 0.74 15.45
C ASN A 43 3.25 1.87 14.59
N SER A 44 4.53 2.20 14.76
CA SER A 44 5.22 3.27 14.04
C SER A 44 6.48 2.76 13.34
N ALA A 45 6.97 3.50 12.37
CA ALA A 45 8.20 3.24 11.65
C ALA A 45 8.98 4.54 11.44
N SER A 46 10.30 4.52 11.58
CA SER A 46 11.18 5.70 11.51
C SER A 46 11.06 6.45 10.18
N VAL A 47 11.29 7.75 10.21
CA VAL A 47 11.29 8.63 9.03
C VAL A 47 12.72 9.12 8.79
N HIS A 48 13.14 9.10 7.52
CA HIS A 48 14.49 9.45 7.10
C HIS A 48 14.47 10.56 6.05
N SER A 49 15.54 11.35 6.00
CA SER A 49 15.73 12.31 4.93
C SER A 49 16.01 11.58 3.62
N SER A 50 15.31 11.97 2.57
CA SER A 50 15.51 11.42 1.22
C SER A 50 16.58 12.16 0.42
N VAL A 51 17.08 13.26 0.94
CA VAL A 51 18.11 14.12 0.34
C VAL A 51 19.07 14.63 1.40
N SER A 52 20.26 15.04 0.98
CA SER A 52 21.15 15.86 1.82
C SER A 52 20.80 17.33 1.65
N GLY A 53 20.83 18.13 2.73
CA GLY A 53 20.48 19.54 2.65
C GLY A 53 20.15 20.18 3.99
N GLU A 54 19.65 21.42 3.95
CA GLU A 54 19.27 22.22 5.12
C GLU A 54 17.77 22.09 5.42
N VAL A 55 17.43 21.91 6.68
CA VAL A 55 16.03 21.94 7.17
C VAL A 55 15.53 23.38 7.19
N LEU A 56 14.59 23.70 6.30
CA LEU A 56 13.98 25.03 6.21
C LEU A 56 12.96 25.27 7.33
N SER A 57 12.12 24.26 7.59
CA SER A 57 11.07 24.32 8.62
C SER A 57 10.57 22.94 9.00
N VAL A 58 9.89 22.87 10.17
CA VAL A 58 9.08 21.72 10.59
C VAL A 58 7.69 22.28 10.85
N GLU A 59 6.72 21.95 9.98
CA GLU A 59 5.39 22.54 9.99
C GLU A 59 4.35 21.64 9.34
N GLU A 60 3.07 21.98 9.45
CA GLU A 60 2.00 21.27 8.78
C GLU A 60 2.02 21.48 7.26
N ALA A 61 2.11 20.41 6.50
CA ALA A 61 2.09 20.40 5.04
C ALA A 61 1.02 19.44 4.48
N PRO A 62 0.62 19.61 3.20
CA PRO A 62 -0.31 18.72 2.53
C PRO A 62 0.16 17.26 2.58
N HIS A 63 -0.79 16.31 2.66
CA HIS A 63 -0.50 14.88 2.66
C HIS A 63 -1.39 14.13 1.64
N PRO A 64 -0.91 13.04 1.00
CA PRO A 64 -1.67 12.29 -0.01
C PRO A 64 -3.02 11.72 0.45
N ASN A 65 -3.28 11.64 1.76
CA ASN A 65 -4.59 11.26 2.30
C ASN A 65 -5.62 12.39 2.33
N GLY A 66 -5.26 13.59 1.84
CA GLY A 66 -6.13 14.77 1.78
C GLY A 66 -6.09 15.69 3.01
N ASN A 67 -5.38 15.31 4.07
CA ASN A 67 -5.20 16.10 5.29
C ASN A 67 -3.89 16.90 5.24
N LYS A 68 -3.62 17.67 6.31
CA LYS A 68 -2.30 18.21 6.61
C LYS A 68 -1.66 17.41 7.74
N VAL A 69 -0.35 17.23 7.68
CA VAL A 69 0.43 16.55 8.73
C VAL A 69 1.73 17.28 8.98
N ASN A 70 2.26 17.18 10.20
CA ASN A 70 3.56 17.74 10.55
C ASN A 70 4.65 17.11 9.66
N SER A 71 5.46 17.92 9.01
CA SER A 71 6.43 17.54 7.98
C SER A 71 7.73 18.30 8.14
N VAL A 72 8.84 17.68 7.77
CA VAL A 72 10.14 18.30 7.68
C VAL A 72 10.35 18.79 6.24
N ILE A 73 10.57 20.08 6.06
CA ILE A 73 10.85 20.69 4.74
C ILE A 73 12.35 20.90 4.62
N ILE A 74 12.95 20.32 3.59
CA ILE A 74 14.40 20.33 3.38
C ILE A 74 14.69 20.93 2.01
N GLN A 75 15.66 21.84 1.97
CA GLN A 75 16.25 22.34 0.73
C GLN A 75 17.48 21.48 0.41
N PRO A 76 17.48 20.75 -0.71
CA PRO A 76 18.64 19.95 -1.11
C PRO A 76 19.89 20.80 -1.29
N SER A 77 21.02 20.32 -0.82
CA SER A 77 22.33 20.94 -0.96
C SER A 77 23.42 19.87 -1.08
N GLU A 78 24.43 20.14 -1.89
CA GLU A 78 25.62 19.30 -2.01
C GLU A 78 26.66 19.57 -0.90
N GLU A 79 26.45 20.59 -0.08
CA GLU A 79 27.39 21.02 0.97
C GLU A 79 27.41 20.15 2.23
N ALA A 80 26.43 19.22 2.35
CA ALA A 80 26.37 18.32 3.49
C ALA A 80 27.46 17.24 3.41
N GLU A 81 28.40 17.25 4.34
CA GLU A 81 29.38 16.17 4.50
C GLU A 81 28.69 14.93 5.09
N CYS A 82 28.51 13.90 4.27
CA CYS A 82 27.76 12.71 4.63
C CYS A 82 28.65 11.45 4.55
N ALA A 83 28.49 10.57 5.52
CA ALA A 83 29.10 9.26 5.46
C ALA A 83 28.34 8.34 4.46
N ASP A 84 29.09 7.51 3.75
CA ASP A 84 28.50 6.50 2.87
C ASP A 84 27.62 5.52 3.65
N LEU A 85 26.47 5.19 3.09
CA LEU A 85 25.62 4.11 3.56
C LEU A 85 26.33 2.78 3.34
N LYS A 86 26.32 1.88 4.35
CA LYS A 86 27.04 0.62 4.31
C LYS A 86 26.10 -0.57 4.53
N PRO A 87 26.35 -1.71 3.88
CA PRO A 87 25.63 -2.95 4.17
C PRO A 87 25.62 -3.27 5.65
N LYS A 88 24.53 -3.87 6.12
CA LYS A 88 24.36 -4.28 7.51
C LYS A 88 24.25 -5.79 7.59
N GLU A 89 25.19 -6.44 8.28
CA GLU A 89 25.00 -7.83 8.70
C GLU A 89 24.05 -7.84 9.90
N VAL A 90 22.84 -8.39 9.70
CA VAL A 90 21.80 -8.39 10.73
C VAL A 90 21.39 -9.81 11.06
N PRO A 91 21.51 -10.23 12.33
CA PRO A 91 20.99 -11.50 12.78
C PRO A 91 19.50 -11.64 12.48
N SER A 92 19.04 -12.86 12.18
CA SER A 92 17.62 -13.09 11.83
C SER A 92 16.64 -12.61 12.91
N GLY A 93 17.06 -12.60 14.18
CA GLY A 93 16.27 -12.12 15.30
C GLY A 93 16.03 -10.59 15.28
N GLU A 94 16.94 -9.84 14.70
CA GLU A 94 16.96 -8.36 14.68
C GLU A 94 16.42 -7.77 13.36
N LEU A 95 16.08 -8.61 12.39
CA LEU A 95 15.55 -8.12 11.09
C LEU A 95 14.28 -7.31 11.22
N ALA A 96 13.40 -7.64 12.17
CA ALA A 96 12.17 -6.86 12.38
C ALA A 96 12.47 -5.45 12.92
N ASP A 97 13.48 -5.33 13.77
CA ASP A 97 13.93 -4.05 14.30
C ASP A 97 14.61 -3.23 13.19
N LEU A 98 15.42 -3.86 12.34
CA LEU A 98 15.96 -3.21 11.15
C LEU A 98 14.85 -2.69 10.23
N ILE A 99 13.78 -3.46 10.00
CA ILE A 99 12.64 -3.07 9.17
C ILE A 99 11.94 -1.83 9.75
N LYS A 100 11.74 -1.78 11.08
CA LYS A 100 11.19 -0.63 11.78
C LYS A 100 12.11 0.58 11.67
N GLU A 101 13.40 0.39 11.94
CA GLU A 101 14.45 1.41 11.87
C GLU A 101 14.64 1.96 10.45
N ALA A 102 14.65 1.10 9.43
CA ALA A 102 14.72 1.53 8.04
C ALA A 102 13.42 2.21 7.54
N GLY A 103 12.41 2.25 8.38
CA GLY A 103 11.16 2.93 8.10
C GLY A 103 10.33 2.26 7.03
N ILE A 104 10.37 0.92 6.90
CA ILE A 104 9.68 0.19 5.83
C ILE A 104 8.19 0.04 6.17
N VAL A 105 7.36 0.50 5.23
CA VAL A 105 5.89 0.57 5.36
C VAL A 105 5.25 -0.03 4.12
N GLU A 106 4.17 -0.76 4.30
CA GLU A 106 3.37 -1.27 3.19
C GLU A 106 2.57 -0.15 2.52
N HIS A 107 2.31 -0.30 1.23
CA HIS A 107 1.55 0.71 0.47
C HIS A 107 0.14 0.97 1.01
N TYR A 108 -0.43 0.04 1.79
CA TYR A 108 -1.72 0.19 2.46
C TYR A 108 -1.63 0.80 3.87
N GLY A 109 -0.46 1.32 4.26
CA GLY A 109 -0.25 2.12 5.47
C GLY A 109 0.26 1.37 6.70
N CYS A 110 0.32 0.04 6.69
CA CYS A 110 0.80 -0.73 7.84
C CYS A 110 2.35 -0.79 7.87
N PRO A 111 3.02 -0.54 9.01
CA PRO A 111 4.45 -0.81 9.14
C PRO A 111 4.78 -2.29 8.90
N THR A 112 5.77 -2.57 8.04
CA THR A 112 6.05 -3.94 7.58
C THR A 112 6.47 -4.88 8.72
N HIS A 113 7.17 -4.38 9.75
CA HIS A 113 7.53 -5.21 10.91
C HIS A 113 6.31 -5.74 11.67
N MET A 114 5.19 -5.00 11.72
CA MET A 114 3.94 -5.46 12.32
C MET A 114 3.26 -6.56 11.50
N VAL A 115 3.41 -6.51 10.18
CA VAL A 115 2.88 -7.55 9.29
C VAL A 115 3.65 -8.85 9.46
N LEU A 116 4.97 -8.76 9.65
CA LEU A 116 5.86 -9.92 9.78
C LEU A 116 5.88 -10.53 11.18
N ARG A 117 5.79 -9.69 12.22
CA ARG A 117 5.75 -10.11 13.64
C ARG A 117 4.55 -9.50 14.36
N PRO A 118 3.33 -9.94 14.01
CA PRO A 118 2.13 -9.46 14.71
C PRO A 118 2.12 -9.95 16.17
N GLU A 119 1.73 -9.07 17.10
CA GLU A 119 1.67 -9.42 18.52
C GLU A 119 0.76 -10.62 18.78
N GLY A 120 1.26 -11.61 19.50
CA GLY A 120 0.51 -12.79 19.92
C GLY A 120 0.10 -13.75 18.79
N LYS A 121 0.64 -13.59 17.56
CA LYS A 121 0.27 -14.39 16.40
C LYS A 121 1.51 -14.93 15.68
N LYS A 122 1.35 -16.06 15.02
CA LYS A 122 2.41 -16.69 14.23
C LYS A 122 2.10 -16.54 12.74
N VAL A 123 3.09 -16.08 11.98
CA VAL A 123 3.08 -16.11 10.52
C VAL A 123 3.73 -17.39 10.04
N ASP A 124 3.06 -18.13 9.17
CA ASP A 124 3.59 -19.37 8.58
C ASP A 124 3.80 -19.26 7.06
N ILE A 125 3.17 -18.28 6.42
CA ILE A 125 3.34 -17.97 4.99
C ILE A 125 3.57 -16.48 4.79
N VAL A 126 4.60 -16.13 4.02
CA VAL A 126 4.84 -14.77 3.50
C VAL A 126 4.46 -14.72 2.03
N LEU A 127 3.66 -13.74 1.65
CA LEU A 127 3.31 -13.46 0.26
C LEU A 127 3.89 -12.11 -0.15
N VAL A 128 4.65 -12.07 -1.25
CA VAL A 128 5.01 -10.82 -1.93
C VAL A 128 3.96 -10.58 -3.02
N ASN A 129 3.17 -9.54 -2.85
CA ASN A 129 2.14 -9.16 -3.80
C ASN A 129 2.74 -8.29 -4.92
N ALA A 130 2.97 -8.89 -6.07
CA ALA A 130 3.41 -8.24 -7.29
C ALA A 130 2.25 -8.00 -8.28
N THR A 131 1.00 -8.18 -7.86
CA THR A 131 -0.17 -7.79 -8.65
C THR A 131 -0.48 -6.31 -8.43
N SER A 132 -0.72 -5.52 -9.48
CA SER A 132 -1.18 -4.15 -9.33
C SER A 132 -2.62 -4.11 -8.82
N SER A 133 -2.92 -3.19 -7.90
CA SER A 133 -4.28 -2.93 -7.46
C SER A 133 -5.06 -2.01 -8.41
N GLU A 134 -4.36 -1.33 -9.33
CA GLU A 134 -4.93 -0.34 -10.24
C GLU A 134 -4.74 -0.76 -11.71
N TRP A 135 -5.80 -0.76 -12.49
CA TRP A 135 -5.75 -1.17 -13.91
C TRP A 135 -5.38 -0.02 -14.85
N ILE A 136 -5.55 1.24 -14.43
CA ILE A 136 -5.14 2.40 -15.21
C ILE A 136 -3.75 2.85 -14.74
N GLY A 137 -2.70 2.47 -15.46
CA GLY A 137 -1.33 2.94 -15.25
C GLY A 137 -0.63 2.46 -13.98
N GLY A 138 -1.24 1.57 -13.22
CA GLY A 138 -0.75 1.15 -11.92
C GLY A 138 0.19 -0.05 -11.92
N HIS A 139 1.11 -0.16 -12.86
CA HIS A 139 2.19 -1.12 -12.71
C HIS A 139 3.21 -0.57 -11.72
N TYR A 140 3.32 -1.19 -10.57
CA TYR A 140 4.48 -1.03 -9.69
C TYR A 140 5.73 -1.57 -10.38
N ASP A 141 6.91 -1.37 -9.74
CA ASP A 141 8.13 -1.99 -10.21
C ASP A 141 7.86 -3.36 -10.76
N THR A 142 8.13 -3.56 -12.04
CA THR A 142 7.97 -4.88 -12.64
C THR A 142 8.96 -5.80 -11.96
N PRO A 143 8.54 -6.94 -11.37
CA PRO A 143 9.46 -7.91 -10.80
C PRO A 143 10.55 -8.35 -11.80
N SER A 144 10.30 -8.18 -13.10
CA SER A 144 11.26 -8.42 -14.18
C SER A 144 12.60 -7.73 -13.99
N GLN A 145 12.63 -6.52 -13.47
CA GLN A 145 13.88 -5.79 -13.21
C GLN A 145 14.62 -6.29 -11.96
N TYR A 146 13.89 -6.94 -11.05
CA TYR A 146 14.36 -7.27 -9.71
C TYR A 146 14.11 -8.73 -9.31
N SER A 147 13.87 -9.63 -10.26
CA SER A 147 13.42 -11.00 -9.96
C SER A 147 14.36 -11.77 -9.01
N SER A 148 15.68 -11.70 -9.20
CA SER A 148 16.65 -12.32 -8.29
C SER A 148 16.69 -11.60 -6.93
N GLN A 149 16.68 -10.26 -6.94
CA GLN A 149 16.62 -9.45 -5.71
C GLN A 149 15.31 -9.69 -4.96
N MET A 150 14.23 -9.92 -5.68
CA MET A 150 12.92 -10.20 -5.08
C MET A 150 12.87 -11.57 -4.38
N LEU A 151 13.55 -12.57 -4.93
CA LEU A 151 13.72 -13.86 -4.26
C LEU A 151 14.55 -13.73 -2.97
N ASP A 152 15.63 -12.97 -3.02
CA ASP A 152 16.43 -12.72 -1.82
C ASP A 152 15.68 -11.89 -0.79
N ALA A 153 14.89 -10.88 -1.23
CA ALA A 153 14.00 -10.13 -0.36
C ALA A 153 12.94 -11.02 0.29
N LEU A 154 12.32 -11.94 -0.46
CA LEU A 154 11.37 -12.91 0.10
C LEU A 154 12.03 -13.77 1.19
N LYS A 155 13.27 -14.24 0.99
CA LYS A 155 14.04 -14.99 2.02
C LYS A 155 14.26 -14.14 3.29
N LEU A 156 14.60 -12.85 3.12
CA LEU A 156 14.75 -11.92 4.25
C LEU A 156 13.43 -11.72 5.01
N LEU A 157 12.32 -11.56 4.28
CA LEU A 157 10.98 -11.45 4.87
C LEU A 157 10.56 -12.71 5.63
N MET A 158 10.84 -13.90 5.07
CA MET A 158 10.63 -15.19 5.74
C MET A 158 11.48 -15.31 7.01
N LYS A 159 12.76 -14.95 6.95
CA LYS A 159 13.64 -14.93 8.14
C LYS A 159 13.14 -13.95 9.20
N ALA A 160 12.70 -12.75 8.79
CA ALA A 160 12.17 -11.74 9.71
C ALA A 160 10.90 -12.20 10.43
N SER A 161 10.02 -12.94 9.75
CA SER A 161 8.75 -13.43 10.31
C SER A 161 8.86 -14.78 11.00
N GLY A 162 9.91 -15.57 10.70
CA GLY A 162 10.01 -16.99 11.09
C GLY A 162 9.11 -17.91 10.26
N ALA A 163 8.57 -17.44 9.15
CA ALA A 163 7.72 -18.24 8.27
C ALA A 163 8.53 -19.31 7.53
N SER A 164 7.95 -20.51 7.42
CA SER A 164 8.56 -21.64 6.70
C SER A 164 8.23 -21.66 5.21
N LYS A 165 7.28 -20.86 4.75
CA LYS A 165 6.79 -20.85 3.37
C LYS A 165 6.76 -19.42 2.85
N GLY A 166 7.11 -19.25 1.56
CA GLY A 166 7.08 -17.96 0.88
C GLY A 166 6.55 -18.08 -0.54
N ALA A 167 5.79 -17.07 -1.00
CA ALA A 167 5.37 -17.02 -2.39
C ALA A 167 5.46 -15.60 -2.95
N ILE A 168 5.87 -15.49 -4.22
CA ILE A 168 5.73 -14.29 -5.03
C ILE A 168 4.51 -14.49 -5.92
N VAL A 169 3.59 -13.53 -5.90
CA VAL A 169 2.33 -13.60 -6.65
C VAL A 169 2.33 -12.54 -7.74
N LEU A 170 2.41 -13.00 -9.00
CA LEU A 170 2.45 -12.19 -10.21
C LEU A 170 1.06 -12.05 -10.83
N ARG A 171 0.91 -11.13 -11.79
CA ARG A 171 -0.26 -11.10 -12.68
C ARG A 171 -0.08 -12.11 -13.80
N ASN A 172 -1.16 -12.76 -14.19
CA ASN A 172 -1.13 -13.75 -15.27
C ASN A 172 -0.97 -13.14 -16.68
N ASP A 173 -1.23 -11.84 -16.84
CA ASP A 173 -1.06 -11.09 -18.09
C ASP A 173 0.29 -10.34 -18.18
N ASP A 174 1.10 -10.35 -17.11
CA ASP A 174 2.45 -9.76 -17.09
C ASP A 174 3.50 -10.81 -17.48
N LEU A 175 3.56 -11.08 -18.78
CA LEU A 175 4.48 -12.08 -19.34
C LEU A 175 5.96 -11.70 -19.15
N GLU A 176 6.28 -10.42 -19.11
CA GLU A 176 7.65 -9.95 -18.88
C GLU A 176 8.10 -10.34 -17.48
N SER A 177 7.31 -10.04 -16.47
CA SER A 177 7.59 -10.45 -15.09
C SER A 177 7.63 -11.96 -14.93
N ILE A 178 6.70 -12.70 -15.54
CA ILE A 178 6.67 -14.16 -15.51
C ILE A 178 7.97 -14.74 -16.07
N ASN A 179 8.36 -14.31 -17.26
CA ASN A 179 9.55 -14.82 -17.96
C ASN A 179 10.85 -14.46 -17.21
N SER A 180 10.88 -13.36 -16.45
CA SER A 180 12.07 -12.95 -15.71
C SER A 180 12.44 -13.88 -14.55
N PHE A 181 11.51 -14.71 -14.11
CA PHE A 181 11.78 -15.74 -13.08
C PHE A 181 12.21 -17.08 -13.69
N ASP A 182 11.99 -17.29 -14.99
CA ASP A 182 12.40 -18.53 -15.66
C ASP A 182 13.93 -18.64 -15.69
N GLY A 183 14.42 -19.81 -15.31
CA GLY A 183 15.86 -20.08 -15.23
C GLY A 183 16.55 -19.65 -13.94
N LEU A 184 15.86 -18.95 -13.04
CA LEU A 184 16.37 -18.69 -11.70
C LEU A 184 16.34 -19.98 -10.86
N ASN A 185 17.28 -20.09 -9.95
CA ASN A 185 17.39 -21.23 -9.06
C ASN A 185 17.19 -20.83 -7.60
N TYR A 186 16.45 -21.64 -6.87
CA TYR A 186 16.33 -21.55 -5.43
C TYR A 186 16.67 -22.92 -4.82
N ASP A 187 17.66 -22.94 -3.93
CA ASP A 187 18.13 -24.18 -3.24
C ASP A 187 18.46 -25.32 -4.21
N GLY A 188 19.10 -24.98 -5.35
CA GLY A 188 19.46 -25.93 -6.39
C GLY A 188 18.31 -26.41 -7.28
N LYS A 189 17.09 -25.87 -7.10
CA LYS A 189 15.92 -26.18 -7.93
C LYS A 189 15.57 -25.01 -8.84
N PRO A 190 15.23 -25.26 -10.11
CA PRO A 190 14.77 -24.21 -11.00
C PRO A 190 13.41 -23.69 -10.55
N ILE A 191 13.26 -22.36 -10.60
CA ILE A 191 11.98 -21.71 -10.34
C ILE A 191 11.14 -21.78 -11.60
N THR A 192 9.89 -22.18 -11.44
CA THR A 192 8.87 -22.17 -12.47
C THR A 192 7.67 -21.40 -11.97
N VAL A 193 7.15 -20.48 -12.80
CA VAL A 193 5.94 -19.74 -12.45
C VAL A 193 4.71 -20.61 -12.71
N ALA A 194 3.94 -20.87 -11.68
CA ALA A 194 2.77 -21.72 -11.74
C ALA A 194 1.46 -20.91 -11.66
N PRO A 195 0.47 -21.13 -12.56
CA PRO A 195 -0.78 -20.39 -12.53
C PRO A 195 -1.69 -20.88 -11.39
N LEU A 196 -2.31 -19.93 -10.66
CA LEU A 196 -3.37 -20.23 -9.70
C LEU A 196 -4.69 -20.41 -10.45
N VAL A 197 -5.04 -21.68 -10.75
CA VAL A 197 -6.24 -22.03 -11.52
C VAL A 197 -7.22 -22.83 -10.67
N GLY A 198 -8.49 -22.44 -10.67
CA GLY A 198 -9.57 -23.15 -10.00
C GLY A 198 -9.35 -23.32 -8.49
N LYS A 199 -9.28 -24.57 -8.02
CA LYS A 199 -9.06 -24.89 -6.60
C LYS A 199 -7.58 -24.96 -6.20
N ARG A 200 -6.63 -24.81 -7.14
CA ARG A 200 -5.20 -24.85 -6.82
C ARG A 200 -4.79 -23.58 -6.12
N LYS A 201 -4.25 -23.72 -4.91
CA LYS A 201 -3.74 -22.67 -4.04
C LYS A 201 -2.23 -22.86 -3.84
N VAL A 202 -1.53 -21.87 -3.28
CA VAL A 202 -0.07 -21.98 -3.05
C VAL A 202 0.30 -23.25 -2.25
N SER A 203 -0.57 -23.71 -1.35
CA SER A 203 -0.36 -24.94 -0.59
C SER A 203 -0.23 -26.19 -1.46
N TYR A 204 -0.89 -26.23 -2.63
CA TYR A 204 -0.72 -27.29 -3.61
C TYR A 204 0.70 -27.26 -4.19
N TYR A 205 1.15 -26.08 -4.62
CA TYR A 205 2.45 -25.94 -5.27
C TYR A 205 3.62 -26.15 -4.32
N PHE A 206 3.51 -25.79 -3.04
CA PHE A 206 4.54 -26.14 -2.03
C PHE A 206 4.78 -27.65 -1.92
N LYS A 207 3.69 -28.45 -2.08
CA LYS A 207 3.81 -29.92 -2.07
C LYS A 207 4.31 -30.46 -3.41
N ASP A 208 3.73 -29.99 -4.50
CA ASP A 208 4.01 -30.47 -5.86
C ASP A 208 5.47 -30.21 -6.25
N MET A 209 5.97 -29.00 -5.97
CA MET A 209 7.35 -28.60 -6.25
C MET A 209 8.35 -29.00 -5.16
N ALA A 210 7.88 -29.52 -4.03
CA ALA A 210 8.68 -29.81 -2.83
C ALA A 210 9.64 -28.66 -2.47
N SER A 211 9.14 -27.42 -2.53
CA SER A 211 9.89 -26.19 -2.29
C SER A 211 9.21 -25.34 -1.22
N ASP A 212 10.01 -24.62 -0.45
CA ASP A 212 9.51 -23.65 0.53
C ASP A 212 9.25 -22.28 -0.09
N ILE A 213 9.73 -22.04 -1.30
CA ILE A 213 9.44 -20.84 -2.09
C ILE A 213 8.80 -21.26 -3.41
N VAL A 214 7.70 -20.57 -3.77
CA VAL A 214 7.02 -20.74 -5.07
C VAL A 214 6.74 -19.38 -5.68
N VAL A 215 6.75 -19.31 -7.02
CA VAL A 215 6.28 -18.17 -7.79
C VAL A 215 5.00 -18.57 -8.49
N VAL A 216 3.94 -17.79 -8.30
CA VAL A 216 2.62 -18.10 -8.85
C VAL A 216 2.04 -16.90 -9.58
N SER A 217 1.17 -17.15 -10.54
CA SER A 217 0.44 -16.09 -11.24
C SER A 217 -1.06 -16.22 -11.04
N GLN A 218 -1.77 -15.09 -10.97
CA GLN A 218 -3.22 -15.04 -10.83
C GLN A 218 -3.83 -13.89 -11.64
N GLU A 219 -5.13 -13.94 -11.84
CA GLU A 219 -5.89 -12.82 -12.37
C GLU A 219 -5.83 -11.62 -11.43
N HIS A 220 -5.84 -10.43 -12.03
CA HIS A 220 -5.80 -9.19 -11.29
C HIS A 220 -7.08 -8.97 -10.47
N ILE A 221 -6.91 -8.57 -9.21
CA ILE A 221 -8.00 -8.30 -8.28
C ILE A 221 -7.93 -6.83 -7.86
N TYR A 222 -9.04 -6.09 -8.01
CA TYR A 222 -9.10 -4.64 -7.77
C TYR A 222 -9.57 -4.29 -6.35
N GLY A 223 -9.00 -3.21 -5.76
CA GLY A 223 -9.51 -2.50 -4.59
C GLY A 223 -8.52 -2.34 -3.43
N LYS A 224 -8.74 -1.34 -2.58
CA LYS A 224 -7.85 -0.98 -1.44
C LYS A 224 -7.86 -1.98 -0.28
N LYS A 225 -9.03 -2.54 0.07
CA LYS A 225 -9.19 -3.51 1.17
C LYS A 225 -9.28 -4.95 0.64
N ILE A 226 -8.38 -5.28 -0.28
CA ILE A 226 -8.46 -6.54 -1.02
C ILE A 226 -7.59 -7.64 -0.42
N LEU A 227 -6.85 -7.32 0.65
CA LEU A 227 -5.93 -8.28 1.28
C LEU A 227 -6.64 -9.57 1.72
N ASP A 228 -7.90 -9.45 2.17
CA ASP A 228 -8.70 -10.61 2.60
C ASP A 228 -9.05 -11.51 1.41
N LEU A 229 -9.52 -10.90 0.32
CA LEU A 229 -9.84 -11.62 -0.91
C LEU A 229 -8.57 -12.18 -1.58
N PHE A 230 -7.49 -11.43 -1.57
CA PHE A 230 -6.18 -11.88 -2.04
C PHE A 230 -5.69 -13.08 -1.22
N THR A 231 -5.77 -12.99 0.12
CA THR A 231 -5.43 -14.11 1.01
C THR A 231 -6.23 -15.36 0.67
N PHE A 232 -7.55 -15.22 0.52
CA PHE A 232 -8.40 -16.35 0.17
C PHE A 232 -8.07 -16.92 -1.23
N ASN A 233 -7.87 -16.07 -2.23
CA ASN A 233 -7.58 -16.52 -3.59
C ASN A 233 -6.24 -17.24 -3.68
N VAL A 234 -5.23 -16.72 -3.00
CA VAL A 234 -3.87 -17.29 -3.03
C VAL A 234 -3.75 -18.52 -2.13
N THR A 235 -4.24 -18.44 -0.89
CA THR A 235 -3.99 -19.48 0.13
C THR A 235 -5.18 -20.38 0.40
N GLY A 236 -6.39 -19.97 0.07
CA GLY A 236 -7.64 -20.61 0.46
C GLY A 236 -8.11 -20.30 1.89
N ARG A 237 -7.33 -19.54 2.67
CA ARG A 237 -7.65 -19.15 4.05
C ARG A 237 -8.64 -17.99 4.05
N LYS A 238 -9.74 -18.13 4.78
CA LYS A 238 -10.75 -17.07 4.91
C LYS A 238 -10.36 -16.14 6.05
N VAL A 239 -10.27 -14.86 5.75
CA VAL A 239 -10.14 -13.80 6.75
C VAL A 239 -11.54 -13.35 7.15
N SER A 240 -11.90 -13.52 8.42
CA SER A 240 -13.20 -13.11 8.95
C SER A 240 -13.29 -11.59 9.07
N PHE A 241 -14.51 -11.06 9.10
CA PHE A 241 -14.73 -9.64 9.32
C PHE A 241 -14.04 -9.15 10.62
N GLY A 242 -13.38 -8.01 10.56
CA GLY A 242 -12.60 -7.43 11.67
C GLY A 242 -11.25 -8.08 11.91
N CYS A 243 -10.93 -9.17 11.19
CA CYS A 243 -9.62 -9.81 11.21
C CYS A 243 -8.73 -9.30 10.07
N VAL A 244 -7.44 -9.61 10.15
CA VAL A 244 -6.45 -9.28 9.12
C VAL A 244 -5.74 -10.57 8.64
N PRO A 245 -5.07 -10.58 7.48
CA PRO A 245 -4.41 -11.78 6.96
C PRO A 245 -3.49 -12.49 7.97
N THR A 246 -2.85 -11.74 8.87
CA THR A 246 -1.99 -12.29 9.92
C THR A 246 -2.75 -13.10 10.97
N ASP A 247 -4.07 -12.90 11.12
CA ASP A 247 -4.92 -13.71 12.00
C ASP A 247 -5.05 -15.16 11.50
N VAL A 248 -4.85 -15.35 10.20
CA VAL A 248 -4.84 -16.66 9.57
C VAL A 248 -3.42 -17.11 9.17
N GLY A 249 -2.39 -16.53 9.79
CA GLY A 249 -0.98 -16.91 9.62
C GLY A 249 -0.35 -16.44 8.30
N VAL A 250 -0.92 -15.45 7.62
CA VAL A 250 -0.43 -14.95 6.33
C VAL A 250 0.06 -13.51 6.44
N ALA A 251 1.34 -13.28 6.16
CA ALA A 251 1.88 -11.94 5.98
C ALA A 251 1.88 -11.56 4.49
N ILE A 252 1.39 -10.37 4.15
CA ILE A 252 1.38 -9.86 2.79
C ILE A 252 2.24 -8.61 2.71
N CYS A 253 3.33 -8.70 1.94
CA CYS A 253 4.24 -7.60 1.69
C CYS A 253 4.13 -7.16 0.23
N SER A 254 4.38 -5.89 -0.04
CA SER A 254 4.44 -5.35 -1.39
C SER A 254 5.83 -5.56 -2.00
N VAL A 255 5.93 -5.48 -3.33
CA VAL A 255 7.23 -5.44 -4.03
C VAL A 255 8.09 -4.30 -3.51
N LYS A 256 7.49 -3.15 -3.21
CA LYS A 256 8.21 -1.97 -2.71
C LYS A 256 8.84 -2.20 -1.34
N SER A 257 8.08 -2.75 -0.40
CA SER A 257 8.59 -3.07 0.94
C SER A 257 9.64 -4.19 0.90
N ALA A 258 9.46 -5.19 0.03
CA ALA A 258 10.44 -6.23 -0.20
C ALA A 258 11.76 -5.67 -0.75
N LYS A 259 11.69 -4.80 -1.78
CA LYS A 259 12.86 -4.10 -2.33
C LYS A 259 13.53 -3.20 -1.29
N ALA A 260 12.75 -2.43 -0.52
CA ALA A 260 13.28 -1.57 0.52
C ALA A 260 14.03 -2.37 1.61
N LEU A 261 13.54 -3.56 1.96
CA LEU A 261 14.26 -4.46 2.88
C LEU A 261 15.57 -4.97 2.27
N TYR A 262 15.53 -5.38 1.00
CA TYR A 262 16.73 -5.79 0.28
C TYR A 262 17.80 -4.67 0.31
N ASP A 263 17.41 -3.43 0.02
CA ASP A 263 18.32 -2.28 0.01
C ASP A 263 18.81 -1.92 1.42
N ALA A 264 17.95 -2.03 2.43
CA ALA A 264 18.33 -1.76 3.81
C ALA A 264 19.41 -2.73 4.32
N VAL A 265 19.33 -4.00 3.92
CA VAL A 265 20.33 -5.02 4.30
C VAL A 265 21.60 -4.89 3.46
N ASN A 266 21.47 -4.85 2.12
CA ASN A 266 22.60 -4.96 1.21
C ASN A 266 23.33 -3.64 0.92
N ALA A 267 22.67 -2.49 1.12
CA ALA A 267 23.23 -1.17 0.89
C ALA A 267 23.15 -0.26 2.14
N GLY A 268 22.52 -0.71 3.23
CA GLY A 268 22.27 0.14 4.40
C GLY A 268 21.29 1.28 4.13
N LYS A 269 20.58 1.24 3.01
CA LYS A 269 19.71 2.33 2.53
C LYS A 269 18.32 2.21 3.15
N PRO A 270 17.87 3.19 3.97
CA PRO A 270 16.52 3.18 4.48
C PRO A 270 15.49 3.45 3.37
N TYR A 271 14.19 3.32 3.68
CA TYR A 271 13.12 3.52 2.70
C TYR A 271 12.90 5.01 2.42
N ILE A 272 13.70 5.58 1.53
CA ILE A 272 13.76 7.00 1.17
C ILE A 272 13.38 7.31 -0.27
N GLU A 273 13.13 6.30 -1.08
CA GLU A 273 12.67 6.44 -2.47
C GLU A 273 11.62 5.39 -2.81
N THR A 274 10.76 5.71 -3.75
CA THR A 274 9.71 4.82 -4.20
C THR A 274 9.43 5.01 -5.68
N VAL A 275 8.92 3.96 -6.34
CA VAL A 275 8.44 4.09 -7.72
C VAL A 275 7.00 4.56 -7.72
N VAL A 276 6.71 5.58 -8.52
CA VAL A 276 5.37 6.15 -8.70
C VAL A 276 4.98 6.03 -10.17
N SER A 277 3.77 5.51 -10.42
CA SER A 277 3.18 5.49 -11.75
C SER A 277 2.46 6.80 -12.01
N VAL A 278 2.87 7.54 -13.03
CA VAL A 278 2.23 8.78 -13.47
C VAL A 278 1.43 8.51 -14.73
N SER A 279 0.15 8.87 -14.73
CA SER A 279 -0.76 8.55 -15.83
C SER A 279 -1.88 9.57 -16.00
N GLY A 280 -2.68 9.44 -17.05
CA GLY A 280 -3.72 10.39 -17.42
C GLY A 280 -3.17 11.49 -18.33
N LYS A 281 -3.58 12.73 -18.13
CA LYS A 281 -3.23 13.88 -18.99
C LYS A 281 -1.87 14.48 -18.63
N VAL A 282 -0.84 13.70 -18.88
CA VAL A 282 0.57 14.09 -18.78
C VAL A 282 1.29 13.77 -20.09
N ASN A 283 2.30 14.54 -20.47
CA ASN A 283 2.97 14.38 -21.77
C ASN A 283 3.65 13.02 -21.93
N ASN A 284 4.30 12.52 -20.89
CA ASN A 284 5.01 11.23 -20.91
C ASN A 284 4.53 10.35 -19.73
N PRO A 285 3.40 9.64 -19.86
CA PRO A 285 2.94 8.71 -18.84
C PRO A 285 3.98 7.60 -18.64
N GLN A 286 4.49 7.45 -17.41
CA GLN A 286 5.55 6.49 -17.12
C GLN A 286 5.60 6.14 -15.63
N LYS A 287 6.39 5.13 -15.30
CA LYS A 287 6.84 4.85 -13.95
C LYS A 287 8.16 5.57 -13.71
N ILE A 288 8.27 6.22 -12.57
CA ILE A 288 9.45 7.00 -12.24
C ILE A 288 9.88 6.71 -10.78
N LEU A 289 11.18 6.48 -10.58
CA LEU A 289 11.78 6.40 -9.26
C LEU A 289 11.89 7.81 -8.68
N VAL A 290 11.29 8.03 -7.52
CA VAL A 290 11.14 9.35 -6.89
C VAL A 290 11.64 9.30 -5.45
N LYS A 291 12.36 10.32 -5.02
CA LYS A 291 12.71 10.56 -3.61
C LYS A 291 11.44 10.88 -2.82
N ILE A 292 11.28 10.27 -1.65
CA ILE A 292 10.15 10.56 -0.75
C ILE A 292 10.20 12.03 -0.35
N GLY A 293 9.07 12.71 -0.41
CA GLY A 293 8.97 14.14 -0.15
C GLY A 293 9.00 15.04 -1.41
N THR A 294 9.33 14.49 -2.59
CA THR A 294 9.20 15.22 -3.87
C THR A 294 7.73 15.56 -4.11
N THR A 295 7.42 16.78 -4.55
CA THR A 295 6.03 17.19 -4.79
C THR A 295 5.44 16.50 -6.02
N PHE A 296 4.13 16.32 -6.07
CA PHE A 296 3.45 15.81 -7.26
C PHE A 296 3.69 16.69 -8.47
N LYS A 297 3.80 18.03 -8.27
CA LYS A 297 4.17 18.98 -9.29
C LYS A 297 5.50 18.62 -9.94
N ASP A 298 6.57 18.45 -9.14
CA ASP A 298 7.90 18.11 -9.66
C ASP A 298 7.91 16.74 -10.37
N VAL A 299 7.13 15.78 -9.86
CA VAL A 299 6.99 14.45 -10.49
C VAL A 299 6.30 14.54 -11.85
N ILE A 300 5.24 15.35 -11.96
CA ILE A 300 4.50 15.57 -13.20
C ILE A 300 5.37 16.35 -14.20
N GLU A 301 6.12 17.35 -13.75
CA GLU A 301 7.08 18.09 -14.58
C GLU A 301 8.18 17.17 -15.12
N ALA A 302 8.69 16.24 -14.31
CA ALA A 302 9.64 15.22 -14.75
C ALA A 302 9.06 14.27 -15.80
N CYS A 303 7.73 14.14 -15.85
CA CYS A 303 6.98 13.41 -16.89
C CYS A 303 6.57 14.32 -18.07
N GLY A 304 7.18 15.49 -18.23
CA GLY A 304 6.93 16.43 -19.33
C GLY A 304 5.79 17.41 -19.10
N GLY A 305 5.23 17.47 -17.89
CA GLY A 305 4.16 18.39 -17.51
C GLY A 305 2.76 17.93 -17.90
N TYR A 306 1.78 18.78 -17.59
CA TYR A 306 0.37 18.54 -17.90
C TYR A 306 0.05 18.65 -19.39
N ILE A 307 -0.95 17.90 -19.85
CA ILE A 307 -1.60 18.11 -21.15
C ILE A 307 -2.90 18.87 -20.89
N GLY A 308 -2.97 20.13 -21.39
CA GLY A 308 -4.13 20.99 -21.21
C GLY A 308 -4.31 21.45 -19.76
N GLU A 309 -5.54 21.84 -19.41
CA GLU A 309 -5.88 22.31 -18.07
C GLU A 309 -6.19 21.11 -17.15
N PRO A 310 -5.49 20.96 -16.02
CA PRO A 310 -5.77 19.89 -15.08
C PRO A 310 -7.11 20.14 -14.36
N GLY A 311 -7.99 19.16 -14.36
CA GLY A 311 -9.28 19.24 -13.70
C GLY A 311 -9.32 18.52 -12.34
N LYS A 312 -8.55 17.42 -12.21
CA LYS A 312 -8.45 16.67 -10.96
C LYS A 312 -7.13 15.91 -10.90
N LEU A 313 -6.48 16.01 -9.76
CA LEU A 313 -5.27 15.26 -9.42
C LEU A 313 -5.63 14.19 -8.38
N ILE A 314 -5.32 12.93 -8.65
CA ILE A 314 -5.74 11.81 -7.81
C ILE A 314 -4.51 10.99 -7.41
N ALA A 315 -4.30 10.84 -6.10
CA ALA A 315 -3.28 9.97 -5.53
C ALA A 315 -3.82 8.55 -5.32
N ASN A 316 -3.00 7.53 -5.64
CA ASN A 316 -3.27 6.13 -5.34
C ASN A 316 -4.49 5.55 -6.06
N GLY A 317 -4.60 5.85 -7.35
CA GLY A 317 -5.55 5.23 -8.27
C GLY A 317 -6.75 6.06 -8.64
N SER A 318 -7.20 5.91 -9.89
CA SER A 318 -8.27 6.72 -10.47
C SER A 318 -9.65 6.44 -9.87
N ILE A 319 -9.89 5.23 -9.35
CA ILE A 319 -11.21 4.81 -8.83
C ILE A 319 -11.25 4.90 -7.29
N THR A 320 -10.19 4.43 -6.61
CA THR A 320 -10.16 4.31 -5.15
C THR A 320 -9.28 5.36 -4.48
N GLY A 321 -8.56 6.14 -5.28
CA GLY A 321 -7.63 7.17 -4.85
C GLY A 321 -8.30 8.37 -4.17
N VAL A 322 -7.45 9.27 -3.69
CA VAL A 322 -7.85 10.50 -3.01
C VAL A 322 -7.56 11.68 -3.93
N ALA A 323 -8.59 12.47 -4.26
CA ALA A 323 -8.42 13.71 -5.01
C ALA A 323 -7.67 14.73 -4.15
N GLN A 324 -6.69 15.39 -4.76
CA GLN A 324 -5.83 16.37 -4.12
C GLN A 324 -6.32 17.78 -4.46
N TYR A 325 -6.21 18.69 -3.50
CA TYR A 325 -6.60 20.11 -3.66
C TYR A 325 -5.44 20.98 -4.15
N THR A 326 -4.23 20.43 -4.20
CA THR A 326 -3.00 21.09 -4.67
C THR A 326 -2.05 20.04 -5.26
N ASP A 327 -1.14 20.43 -6.10
CA ASP A 327 -0.03 19.60 -6.62
C ASP A 327 1.26 19.73 -5.78
N GLU A 328 1.27 20.59 -4.76
CA GLU A 328 2.34 20.68 -3.74
C GLU A 328 2.31 19.50 -2.73
N VAL A 329 1.49 18.49 -2.97
CA VAL A 329 1.42 17.29 -2.15
C VAL A 329 2.68 16.44 -2.34
N PRO A 330 3.38 16.05 -1.27
CA PRO A 330 4.57 15.22 -1.40
C PRO A 330 4.26 13.75 -1.69
N VAL A 331 5.15 13.10 -2.41
CA VAL A 331 5.22 11.64 -2.50
C VAL A 331 5.58 11.08 -1.13
N SER A 332 4.77 10.16 -0.61
CA SER A 332 5.02 9.43 0.64
C SER A 332 5.34 7.96 0.35
N LYS A 333 5.73 7.20 1.38
CA LYS A 333 5.96 5.74 1.29
C LYS A 333 4.76 4.97 0.77
N THR A 334 3.54 5.48 1.03
CA THR A 334 2.28 4.89 0.60
C THR A 334 1.79 5.37 -0.77
N THR A 335 2.50 6.32 -1.40
CA THR A 335 2.14 6.80 -2.74
C THR A 335 2.51 5.76 -3.79
N THR A 336 1.53 5.32 -4.57
CA THR A 336 1.69 4.30 -5.60
C THR A 336 1.51 4.86 -7.00
N SER A 337 0.59 5.82 -7.16
CA SER A 337 0.30 6.42 -8.46
C SER A 337 -0.20 7.85 -8.32
N ILE A 338 0.03 8.62 -9.38
CA ILE A 338 -0.51 9.96 -9.61
C ILE A 338 -1.29 9.90 -10.91
N TYR A 339 -2.60 10.17 -10.86
CA TYR A 339 -3.46 10.21 -12.03
C TYR A 339 -3.97 11.62 -12.25
N VAL A 340 -3.73 12.14 -13.45
CA VAL A 340 -4.17 13.49 -13.87
C VAL A 340 -5.37 13.36 -14.78
N GLN A 341 -6.48 13.96 -14.40
CA GLN A 341 -7.71 14.09 -15.19
C GLN A 341 -7.83 15.51 -15.70
N SER A 342 -8.12 15.70 -17.00
CA SER A 342 -8.34 17.03 -17.56
C SER A 342 -9.69 17.62 -17.12
N ALA A 343 -9.85 18.93 -17.27
CA ALA A 343 -11.05 19.64 -16.83
C ALA A 343 -12.32 19.18 -17.57
N ASP A 344 -12.19 18.78 -18.83
CA ASP A 344 -13.27 18.25 -19.68
C ASP A 344 -13.66 16.80 -19.33
N GLU A 345 -12.75 16.02 -18.75
CA GLU A 345 -13.02 14.65 -18.30
C GLU A 345 -13.68 14.60 -16.92
N VAL A 346 -13.66 15.69 -16.16
CA VAL A 346 -14.29 15.74 -14.84
C VAL A 346 -15.81 15.74 -14.97
N VAL A 347 -16.43 14.65 -14.59
CA VAL A 347 -17.90 14.55 -14.56
C VAL A 347 -18.46 15.44 -13.46
N ARG A 348 -19.10 16.54 -13.85
CA ARG A 348 -19.77 17.53 -12.97
C ARG A 348 -21.29 17.36 -13.02
N GLY A 349 -21.80 16.16 -13.16
CA GLY A 349 -23.25 15.92 -13.22
C GLY A 349 -23.82 15.58 -11.85
N GLU A 350 -25.04 16.05 -11.57
CA GLU A 350 -25.81 15.59 -10.42
C GLU A 350 -26.18 14.11 -10.57
N SER A 351 -26.27 13.41 -9.45
CA SER A 351 -26.81 12.06 -9.43
C SER A 351 -28.32 12.11 -9.68
N VAL A 352 -28.81 11.15 -10.44
CA VAL A 352 -30.26 10.95 -10.63
C VAL A 352 -30.71 9.70 -9.90
N ASP A 353 -32.02 9.52 -9.78
CA ASP A 353 -32.62 8.39 -9.09
C ASP A 353 -32.13 7.04 -9.65
N CYS A 354 -32.08 6.04 -8.77
CA CYS A 354 -31.65 4.71 -9.12
C CYS A 354 -32.63 4.07 -10.13
N THR A 355 -32.11 3.67 -11.29
CA THR A 355 -32.92 2.99 -12.33
C THR A 355 -33.09 1.49 -12.09
N HIS A 356 -32.61 0.97 -10.96
CA HIS A 356 -32.64 -0.45 -10.58
C HIS A 356 -32.03 -1.41 -11.64
N CYS A 357 -31.04 -0.95 -12.39
CA CYS A 357 -30.42 -1.72 -13.49
C CYS A 357 -29.54 -2.90 -13.05
N ALA A 358 -29.31 -3.09 -11.75
CA ALA A 358 -28.51 -4.15 -11.10
C ALA A 358 -27.01 -4.20 -11.45
N ARG A 359 -26.47 -3.37 -12.35
CA ARG A 359 -25.05 -3.38 -12.76
C ARG A 359 -24.08 -3.35 -11.58
N CYS A 360 -24.41 -2.61 -10.50
CA CYS A 360 -23.58 -2.52 -9.29
C CYS A 360 -23.52 -3.85 -8.52
N ILE A 361 -24.54 -4.71 -8.65
CA ILE A 361 -24.59 -6.05 -8.05
C ILE A 361 -23.70 -6.98 -8.85
N ASP A 362 -23.83 -6.98 -10.19
CA ASP A 362 -23.10 -7.87 -11.10
C ASP A 362 -21.56 -7.70 -10.98
N VAL A 363 -21.10 -6.47 -10.72
CA VAL A 363 -19.66 -6.19 -10.60
C VAL A 363 -19.11 -6.33 -9.18
N CYS A 364 -19.95 -6.62 -8.19
CA CYS A 364 -19.53 -6.70 -6.80
C CYS A 364 -18.72 -7.97 -6.51
N PRO A 365 -17.42 -7.88 -6.18
CA PRO A 365 -16.56 -9.07 -5.99
C PRO A 365 -16.90 -9.86 -4.72
N VAL A 366 -17.71 -9.28 -3.82
CA VAL A 366 -18.15 -9.90 -2.55
C VAL A 366 -19.67 -10.08 -2.48
N ASN A 367 -20.35 -10.02 -3.62
CA ASN A 367 -21.78 -10.32 -3.78
C ASN A 367 -22.72 -9.50 -2.86
N LEU A 368 -22.39 -8.24 -2.60
CA LEU A 368 -23.29 -7.32 -1.90
C LEU A 368 -24.34 -6.75 -2.84
N VAL A 369 -25.33 -6.04 -2.26
CA VAL A 369 -26.33 -5.25 -2.99
C VAL A 369 -26.03 -3.75 -2.81
N PRO A 370 -25.06 -3.17 -3.55
CA PRO A 370 -24.54 -1.84 -3.28
C PRO A 370 -25.59 -0.74 -3.38
N SER A 371 -26.54 -0.86 -4.33
CA SER A 371 -27.63 0.12 -4.50
C SER A 371 -28.53 0.21 -3.27
N ARG A 372 -28.88 -0.92 -2.66
CA ARG A 372 -29.72 -0.96 -1.45
C ARG A 372 -28.95 -0.41 -0.24
N ILE A 373 -27.68 -0.81 -0.09
CA ILE A 373 -26.83 -0.32 1.00
C ILE A 373 -26.65 1.21 0.89
N ALA A 374 -26.40 1.73 -0.32
CA ALA A 374 -26.27 3.18 -0.53
C ALA A 374 -27.56 3.94 -0.17
N ALA A 375 -28.73 3.45 -0.58
CA ALA A 375 -30.00 4.07 -0.24
C ALA A 375 -30.29 4.07 1.27
N LEU A 376 -29.95 2.99 1.98
CA LEU A 376 -30.09 2.93 3.44
C LEU A 376 -29.08 3.86 4.13
N SER A 377 -27.86 3.94 3.61
CA SER A 377 -26.82 4.83 4.11
C SER A 377 -27.22 6.30 4.00
N ASP A 378 -27.78 6.69 2.87
CA ASP A 378 -28.26 8.04 2.62
C ASP A 378 -29.36 8.45 3.61
N GLN A 379 -30.18 7.49 4.04
CA GLN A 379 -31.22 7.66 5.04
C GLN A 379 -30.72 7.54 6.51
N GLY A 380 -29.42 7.32 6.74
CA GLY A 380 -28.86 7.11 8.07
C GLY A 380 -29.26 5.79 8.75
N ARG A 381 -29.79 4.81 7.99
CA ARG A 381 -30.28 3.50 8.49
C ARG A 381 -29.13 2.50 8.61
N PHE A 382 -28.16 2.81 9.48
CA PHE A 382 -26.89 2.06 9.55
C PHE A 382 -27.03 0.63 10.09
N ASP A 383 -27.99 0.37 10.98
CA ASP A 383 -28.26 -0.98 11.49
C ASP A 383 -28.75 -1.92 10.37
N GLU A 384 -29.56 -1.41 9.45
CA GLU A 384 -29.99 -2.19 8.30
C GLU A 384 -28.83 -2.38 7.29
N CYS A 385 -27.95 -1.41 7.16
CA CYS A 385 -26.71 -1.59 6.38
C CYS A 385 -25.86 -2.73 6.96
N ARG A 386 -25.79 -2.87 8.30
CA ARG A 386 -25.09 -3.99 8.98
C ARG A 386 -25.74 -5.33 8.64
N GLN A 387 -27.08 -5.42 8.71
CA GLN A 387 -27.83 -6.64 8.36
C GLN A 387 -27.58 -7.04 6.90
N MET A 388 -27.25 -6.08 6.03
CA MET A 388 -26.87 -6.32 4.64
C MET A 388 -25.36 -6.59 4.46
N HIS A 389 -24.64 -6.88 5.53
CA HIS A 389 -23.21 -7.20 5.54
C HIS A 389 -22.30 -6.13 4.93
N ILE A 390 -22.64 -4.84 5.11
CA ILE A 390 -21.88 -3.71 4.56
C ILE A 390 -20.38 -3.78 4.91
N MET A 391 -20.06 -4.34 6.08
CA MET A 391 -18.68 -4.44 6.56
C MET A 391 -17.82 -5.39 5.71
N ASN A 392 -18.41 -6.30 4.94
CA ASN A 392 -17.72 -7.13 3.96
C ASN A 392 -17.31 -6.35 2.69
N CYS A 393 -17.75 -5.10 2.53
CA CYS A 393 -17.38 -4.29 1.38
C CYS A 393 -15.88 -4.02 1.36
N VAL A 394 -15.20 -4.45 0.29
CA VAL A 394 -13.77 -4.24 0.05
C VAL A 394 -13.43 -2.86 -0.54
N GLU A 395 -14.43 -1.99 -0.68
CA GLU A 395 -14.28 -0.60 -1.13
C GLU A 395 -13.59 -0.45 -2.50
N CYS A 396 -13.79 -1.41 -3.39
CA CYS A 396 -13.16 -1.43 -4.72
C CYS A 396 -13.69 -0.38 -5.70
N GLY A 397 -14.80 0.29 -5.42
CA GLY A 397 -15.37 1.36 -6.25
C GLY A 397 -16.07 0.92 -7.53
N ARG A 398 -16.05 -0.37 -7.90
CA ARG A 398 -16.63 -0.87 -9.16
C ARG A 398 -18.12 -0.54 -9.30
N CYS A 399 -18.87 -0.61 -8.20
CA CYS A 399 -20.29 -0.26 -8.18
C CYS A 399 -20.58 1.21 -8.54
N ALA A 400 -19.72 2.13 -8.11
CA ALA A 400 -19.83 3.54 -8.49
C ALA A 400 -19.41 3.76 -9.95
N ALA A 401 -18.35 3.09 -10.40
CA ALA A 401 -17.83 3.23 -11.77
C ALA A 401 -18.83 2.79 -12.85
N VAL A 402 -19.68 1.78 -12.58
CA VAL A 402 -20.67 1.28 -13.55
C VAL A 402 -22.05 1.90 -13.41
N CYS A 403 -22.25 2.81 -12.45
CA CYS A 403 -23.58 3.40 -12.18
C CYS A 403 -24.00 4.40 -13.27
N PRO A 404 -25.04 4.12 -14.08
CA PRO A 404 -25.49 5.05 -15.10
C PRO A 404 -26.14 6.30 -14.50
N SER A 405 -26.71 6.18 -13.29
CA SER A 405 -27.30 7.30 -12.53
C SER A 405 -26.27 8.14 -11.78
N LYS A 406 -24.98 7.87 -11.91
CA LYS A 406 -23.88 8.60 -11.25
C LYS A 406 -24.02 8.72 -9.72
N ILE A 407 -24.73 7.79 -9.08
CA ILE A 407 -24.89 7.77 -7.63
C ILE A 407 -23.51 7.53 -6.98
N HIS A 408 -23.20 8.30 -5.96
CA HIS A 408 -21.95 8.17 -5.19
C HIS A 408 -21.97 6.95 -4.25
N VAL A 409 -22.23 5.75 -4.82
CA VAL A 409 -22.46 4.51 -4.08
C VAL A 409 -21.31 4.20 -3.13
N LEU A 410 -20.05 4.33 -3.57
CA LEU A 410 -18.89 4.06 -2.74
C LEU A 410 -18.78 5.01 -1.55
N GLN A 411 -19.02 6.30 -1.77
CA GLN A 411 -18.97 7.34 -0.73
C GLN A 411 -20.03 7.10 0.34
N LEU A 412 -21.24 6.77 -0.07
CA LEU A 412 -22.34 6.43 0.84
C LEU A 412 -22.01 5.16 1.65
N ILE A 413 -21.45 4.12 1.02
CA ILE A 413 -20.99 2.92 1.72
C ILE A 413 -19.90 3.26 2.75
N LYS A 414 -18.89 4.06 2.36
CA LYS A 414 -17.83 4.50 3.29
C LYS A 414 -18.38 5.31 4.46
N TYR A 415 -19.33 6.21 4.19
CA TYR A 415 -20.01 6.98 5.22
C TYR A 415 -20.70 6.08 6.26
N ALA A 416 -21.48 5.11 5.80
CA ALA A 416 -22.16 4.18 6.71
C ALA A 416 -21.15 3.31 7.49
N LYS A 417 -20.07 2.80 6.84
CA LYS A 417 -19.02 2.02 7.53
C LYS A 417 -18.37 2.84 8.65
N ASN A 418 -17.93 4.06 8.35
CA ASN A 418 -17.31 4.95 9.33
C ASN A 418 -18.26 5.29 10.48
N SER A 419 -19.56 5.49 10.21
CA SER A 419 -20.57 5.76 11.23
C SER A 419 -20.78 4.55 12.15
N ILE A 420 -20.79 3.34 11.57
CA ILE A 420 -20.88 2.08 12.31
C ILE A 420 -19.62 1.88 13.17
N GLU A 421 -18.42 2.07 12.61
CA GLU A 421 -17.14 1.92 13.32
C GLU A 421 -17.05 2.89 14.51
N LYS A 422 -17.39 4.17 14.32
CA LYS A 422 -17.43 5.16 15.41
C LYS A 422 -18.41 4.78 16.52
N ALA A 423 -19.60 4.31 16.16
CA ALA A 423 -20.57 3.88 17.17
C ALA A 423 -20.04 2.71 18.04
N TYR A 424 -19.21 1.85 17.48
CA TYR A 424 -18.53 0.79 18.25
C TYR A 424 -17.42 1.33 19.13
N GLU A 425 -16.61 2.29 18.63
CA GLU A 425 -15.54 2.93 19.41
C GLU A 425 -16.11 3.69 20.63
N ASP A 426 -17.24 4.35 20.45
CA ASP A 426 -17.93 5.09 21.53
C ASP A 426 -18.52 4.16 22.60
N LEU A 427 -18.86 2.91 22.24
CA LEU A 427 -19.40 1.89 23.15
C LEU A 427 -18.32 1.07 23.85
N ALA A 428 -17.07 1.11 23.37
CA ALA A 428 -15.97 0.38 23.98
C ALA A 428 -15.54 1.03 25.31
N PRO A 429 -15.22 0.25 26.36
CA PRO A 429 -14.71 0.79 27.60
C PRO A 429 -13.42 1.60 27.35
N LYS A 430 -13.33 2.80 27.91
CA LYS A 430 -12.19 3.73 27.75
C LYS A 430 -10.88 3.24 28.40
N GLU A 431 -10.84 2.02 28.88
CA GLU A 431 -9.68 1.41 29.55
C GLU A 431 -9.00 0.37 28.64
N SER A 432 -8.47 0.76 27.53
CA SER A 432 -7.28 0.16 26.91
C SER A 432 -6.94 0.79 25.56
N PRO A 433 -5.88 1.59 25.44
CA PRO A 433 -5.52 2.21 24.16
C PRO A 433 -4.85 1.27 23.16
N ALA A 434 -4.73 -0.02 23.44
CA ALA A 434 -3.94 -0.95 22.64
C ALA A 434 -4.72 -2.06 21.88
N ASN A 435 -6.04 -2.26 22.09
CA ASN A 435 -6.72 -3.45 21.57
C ASN A 435 -8.19 -3.23 21.14
N LEU A 436 -8.51 -2.16 20.42
CA LEU A 436 -9.79 -2.12 19.68
C LEU A 436 -9.66 -2.81 18.32
N LYS A 437 -9.27 -4.07 18.34
CA LYS A 437 -9.68 -5.04 17.33
C LYS A 437 -10.96 -5.67 17.84
N LEU A 438 -12.07 -5.47 17.12
CA LEU A 438 -13.30 -6.23 17.31
C LEU A 438 -12.92 -7.68 17.58
N GLY A 439 -13.16 -8.15 18.81
CA GLY A 439 -12.74 -9.48 19.22
C GLY A 439 -13.30 -10.53 18.29
N CYS A 440 -12.45 -11.13 17.51
CA CYS A 440 -12.78 -12.29 16.71
C CYS A 440 -12.85 -13.47 17.67
N GLY A 441 -14.07 -13.84 18.08
CA GLY A 441 -14.34 -15.10 18.75
C GLY A 441 -14.13 -16.25 17.78
N CYS A 442 -12.89 -16.52 17.41
CA CYS A 442 -12.50 -17.76 16.74
C CYS A 442 -12.32 -18.83 17.82
N SER A 443 -13.45 -19.36 18.36
CA SER A 443 -13.44 -20.66 19.00
C SER A 443 -13.11 -21.70 17.94
N GLY A 444 -11.95 -22.35 18.08
CA GLY A 444 -11.55 -23.48 17.25
C GLY A 444 -12.63 -24.57 17.35
N GLY A 445 -13.24 -24.85 16.22
CA GLY A 445 -13.98 -26.06 15.97
C GLY A 445 -13.08 -27.00 15.17
N GLU A 446 -12.91 -28.20 15.64
CA GLU A 446 -12.20 -29.35 15.07
C GLU A 446 -12.59 -29.66 13.63
#